data_47e9630c3a01b8a54ec4e1e94c2811dc
#
_entry.id   47e9630c3a01b8a54ec4e1e94c2811dc
#
_cell.length_a   1.000
_cell.length_b   1.000
_cell.length_c   1.000
_cell.angle_alpha   90.00
_cell.angle_beta   90.00
_cell.angle_gamma   90.00
#
_symmetry.space_group_name_H-M   'P 1'
#
loop_
_entity.id
_entity.type
_entity.pdbx_description
1 polymer ?
#
loop_
_entity_poly.entity_id
_entity_poly.type
_entity_poly.pdbx_seq_one_letter_code
_entity_poly.pdbx_strand_id
1 'polypeptide(L)'
;MRLSLILLSIIFISCSETSHNSAEWQIKTYSSAAPSYIGDFATVIGGNGEILREGTNGWICQQGNPRPYPKDGWKSAHEAMPACHDEEGMKWMMAYAEGKAPNLSRDTYMWM
;
A
#
# COMPACT_ATOMS: atom_id res chain seq x y z
N MET A 1 7.00 -25.78 -56.89
CA MET A 1 6.14 -24.87 -56.10
C MET A 1 6.42 -25.12 -54.61
N ARG A 2 7.10 -24.20 -53.99
CA ARG A 2 7.31 -24.26 -52.52
C ARG A 2 6.28 -23.36 -51.87
N LEU A 3 5.33 -23.93 -51.15
CA LEU A 3 4.42 -23.18 -50.30
C LEU A 3 5.21 -22.76 -49.04
N SER A 4 5.51 -21.47 -48.95
CA SER A 4 6.05 -20.88 -47.71
C SER A 4 4.88 -20.68 -46.77
N LEU A 5 4.75 -21.54 -45.77
CA LEU A 5 3.87 -21.31 -44.61
C LEU A 5 4.50 -20.25 -43.76
N ILE A 6 4.00 -19.02 -43.87
CA ILE A 6 4.31 -17.96 -42.92
C ILE A 6 3.49 -18.27 -41.67
N LEU A 7 4.16 -18.82 -40.66
CA LEU A 7 3.58 -18.95 -39.30
C LEU A 7 3.51 -17.56 -38.70
N LEU A 8 2.32 -16.98 -38.74
CA LEU A 8 2.04 -15.72 -38.05
C LEU A 8 1.93 -16.03 -36.57
N SER A 9 3.04 -15.86 -35.83
CA SER A 9 3.04 -15.95 -34.39
C SER A 9 2.28 -14.75 -33.83
N ILE A 10 1.02 -14.94 -33.45
CA ILE A 10 0.22 -13.96 -32.73
C ILE A 10 0.74 -13.96 -31.30
N ILE A 11 1.56 -12.97 -30.98
CA ILE A 11 1.97 -12.72 -29.60
C ILE A 11 0.79 -12.08 -28.88
N PHE A 12 0.07 -12.85 -28.09
CA PHE A 12 -0.92 -12.31 -27.15
C PHE A 12 -0.17 -11.66 -26.00
N ILE A 13 -0.04 -10.32 -26.05
CA ILE A 13 0.35 -9.54 -24.89
C ILE A 13 -0.88 -9.46 -23.99
N SER A 14 -1.01 -10.38 -23.06
CA SER A 14 -2.02 -10.26 -22.02
C SER A 14 -1.54 -9.20 -21.03
N CYS A 15 -2.13 -7.99 -21.09
CA CYS A 15 -2.08 -7.04 -19.99
C CYS A 15 -2.91 -7.61 -18.84
N SER A 16 -2.27 -8.37 -17.94
CA SER A 16 -2.90 -8.74 -16.68
C SER A 16 -2.95 -7.51 -15.81
N GLU A 17 -4.13 -7.08 -15.41
CA GLU A 17 -4.28 -6.06 -14.38
C GLU A 17 -3.62 -6.54 -13.10
N THR A 18 -2.86 -5.65 -12.43
CA THR A 18 -2.24 -5.96 -11.14
C THR A 18 -3.33 -6.23 -10.11
N SER A 19 -3.31 -7.39 -9.49
CA SER A 19 -4.25 -7.75 -8.43
C SER A 19 -4.13 -6.80 -7.24
N HIS A 20 -5.26 -6.39 -6.66
CA HIS A 20 -5.30 -5.46 -5.53
C HIS A 20 -4.83 -6.07 -4.20
N ASN A 21 -4.60 -7.37 -4.14
CA ASN A 21 -3.93 -8.01 -3.01
C ASN A 21 -2.43 -8.26 -3.25
N SER A 22 -1.90 -7.86 -4.41
CA SER A 22 -0.48 -7.96 -4.71
C SER A 22 0.34 -6.97 -3.88
N ALA A 23 1.60 -7.32 -3.61
CA ALA A 23 2.53 -6.40 -2.96
C ALA A 23 2.72 -5.11 -3.79
N GLU A 24 2.84 -5.23 -5.11
CA GLU A 24 3.00 -4.10 -6.02
C GLU A 24 1.86 -3.08 -5.90
N TRP A 25 0.62 -3.54 -5.98
CA TRP A 25 -0.54 -2.66 -5.88
C TRP A 25 -0.63 -2.00 -4.50
N GLN A 26 -0.42 -2.75 -3.43
CA GLN A 26 -0.49 -2.25 -2.07
C GLN A 26 0.62 -1.22 -1.80
N ILE A 27 1.85 -1.50 -2.22
CA ILE A 27 2.98 -0.56 -2.07
C ILE A 27 2.65 0.76 -2.77
N LYS A 28 2.26 0.70 -4.04
CA LYS A 28 1.90 1.89 -4.81
C LYS A 28 0.74 2.66 -4.18
N THR A 29 -0.31 1.96 -3.80
CA THR A 29 -1.53 2.55 -3.28
C THR A 29 -1.31 3.15 -1.90
N TYR A 30 -0.69 2.42 -0.97
CA TYR A 30 -0.54 2.89 0.40
C TYR A 30 0.49 4.01 0.50
N SER A 31 1.58 3.95 -0.24
CA SER A 31 2.58 5.02 -0.25
C SER A 31 2.07 6.32 -0.87
N SER A 32 1.05 6.24 -1.73
CA SER A 32 0.47 7.42 -2.39
C SER A 32 -0.30 8.35 -1.45
N ALA A 33 -0.59 7.92 -0.22
CA ALA A 33 -1.21 8.76 0.80
C ALA A 33 -0.34 9.97 1.19
N ALA A 34 0.99 9.82 1.12
CA ALA A 34 1.94 10.90 1.38
C ALA A 34 2.54 11.44 0.08
N PRO A 35 3.09 12.67 0.11
CA PRO A 35 3.91 13.15 -0.99
C PRO A 35 5.08 12.20 -1.30
N SER A 36 5.54 12.17 -2.55
CA SER A 36 6.57 11.23 -3.00
C SER A 36 7.87 11.28 -2.19
N TYR A 37 8.28 12.46 -1.74
CA TYR A 37 9.47 12.62 -0.90
C TYR A 37 9.35 11.96 0.48
N ILE A 38 8.16 11.54 0.89
CA ILE A 38 7.88 10.73 2.08
C ILE A 38 7.49 9.31 1.67
N GLY A 39 6.48 9.17 0.84
CA GLY A 39 5.90 7.88 0.50
C GLY A 39 6.85 6.93 -0.20
N ASP A 40 7.73 7.43 -1.06
CA ASP A 40 8.68 6.60 -1.80
C ASP A 40 9.77 5.97 -0.92
N PHE A 41 9.98 6.51 0.28
CA PHE A 41 11.00 6.04 1.24
C PHE A 41 10.41 5.47 2.53
N ALA A 42 9.09 5.39 2.61
CA ALA A 42 8.40 4.86 3.77
C ALA A 42 8.39 3.32 3.78
N THR A 43 8.31 2.75 4.96
CA THR A 43 7.95 1.35 5.14
C THR A 43 6.49 1.17 4.74
N VAL A 44 6.17 0.12 3.98
CA VAL A 44 4.80 -0.22 3.61
C VAL A 44 4.38 -1.52 4.26
N ILE A 45 3.31 -1.45 5.04
CA ILE A 45 2.69 -2.62 5.69
C ILE A 45 1.49 -3.04 4.87
N GLY A 46 1.43 -4.31 4.50
CA GLY A 46 0.33 -4.89 3.74
C GLY A 46 -0.92 -5.16 4.58
N GLY A 47 -2.00 -5.48 3.91
CA GLY A 47 -3.29 -5.72 4.54
C GLY A 47 -3.32 -6.86 5.55
N ASN A 48 -2.41 -7.82 5.43
CA ASN A 48 -2.25 -8.93 6.38
C ASN A 48 -1.19 -8.65 7.45
N GLY A 49 -0.69 -7.43 7.55
CA GLY A 49 0.29 -7.03 8.56
C GLY A 49 1.74 -7.31 8.18
N GLU A 50 2.02 -7.85 6.99
CA GLU A 50 3.38 -8.10 6.52
C GLU A 50 4.07 -6.82 6.05
N ILE A 51 5.39 -6.76 6.21
CA ILE A 51 6.19 -5.67 5.64
C ILE A 51 6.42 -5.97 4.17
N LEU A 52 5.80 -5.19 3.29
CA LEU A 52 5.93 -5.33 1.84
C LEU A 52 7.17 -4.63 1.30
N ARG A 53 7.57 -3.55 1.93
CA ARG A 53 8.77 -2.78 1.62
C ARG A 53 9.30 -2.15 2.89
N GLU A 54 10.57 -2.36 3.18
CA GLU A 54 11.25 -1.63 4.24
C GLU A 54 11.66 -0.24 3.75
N GLY A 55 11.33 0.77 4.54
CA GLY A 55 11.68 2.15 4.26
C GLY A 55 12.93 2.61 4.99
N THR A 56 13.32 3.85 4.73
CA THR A 56 14.55 4.45 5.25
C THR A 56 14.33 5.75 6.00
N ASN A 57 13.10 6.26 6.04
CA ASN A 57 12.79 7.58 6.59
C ASN A 57 11.99 7.58 7.90
N GLY A 58 11.70 6.40 8.47
CA GLY A 58 10.92 6.28 9.70
C GLY A 58 9.41 6.46 9.54
N TRP A 59 8.93 6.68 8.31
CA TRP A 59 7.51 6.74 8.00
C TRP A 59 6.96 5.36 7.65
N ILE A 60 5.70 5.15 7.96
CA ILE A 60 4.96 3.91 7.70
C ILE A 60 3.68 4.26 6.96
N CYS A 61 3.46 3.60 5.82
CA CYS A 61 2.24 3.71 5.03
C CYS A 61 1.48 2.39 5.07
N GLN A 62 0.20 2.44 5.32
CA GLN A 62 -0.67 1.26 5.42
C GLN A 62 -2.13 1.62 5.13
N GLN A 63 -2.98 0.61 5.03
CA GLN A 63 -4.43 0.85 4.97
C GLN A 63 -4.93 1.52 6.24
N GLY A 64 -5.83 2.47 6.10
CA GLY A 64 -6.51 3.14 7.22
C GLY A 64 -7.93 2.65 7.43
N ASN A 65 -8.50 1.88 6.50
CA ASN A 65 -9.86 1.38 6.64
C ASN A 65 -9.95 0.40 7.82
N PRO A 66 -10.85 0.63 8.79
CA PRO A 66 -10.96 -0.22 9.98
C PRO A 66 -11.60 -1.58 9.74
N ARG A 67 -12.18 -1.81 8.56
CA ARG A 67 -12.77 -3.11 8.22
C ARG A 67 -11.68 -4.17 8.04
N PRO A 68 -12.02 -5.47 8.26
CA PRO A 68 -11.10 -6.55 7.95
C PRO A 68 -10.61 -6.51 6.50
N TYR A 69 -9.35 -6.82 6.29
CA TYR A 69 -8.76 -6.85 4.96
C TYR A 69 -9.48 -7.87 4.07
N PRO A 70 -10.00 -7.45 2.90
CA PRO A 70 -10.71 -8.37 2.01
C PRO A 70 -9.81 -9.44 1.42
N LYS A 71 -10.34 -10.63 1.17
CA LYS A 71 -9.59 -11.75 0.59
C LYS A 71 -8.88 -11.39 -0.72
N ASP A 72 -9.55 -10.62 -1.58
CA ASP A 72 -9.03 -10.21 -2.89
C ASP A 72 -8.44 -8.79 -2.89
N GLY A 73 -8.21 -8.23 -1.70
CA GLY A 73 -7.74 -6.87 -1.52
C GLY A 73 -8.87 -5.83 -1.62
N TRP A 74 -8.51 -4.58 -1.41
CA TRP A 74 -9.42 -3.45 -1.52
C TRP A 74 -9.76 -3.19 -2.99
N LYS A 75 -10.99 -2.78 -3.28
CA LYS A 75 -11.44 -2.49 -4.64
C LYS A 75 -10.78 -1.25 -5.24
N SER A 76 -10.37 -0.32 -4.39
CA SER A 76 -9.74 0.94 -4.81
C SER A 76 -8.88 1.53 -3.69
N ALA A 77 -8.05 2.50 -4.04
CA ALA A 77 -7.32 3.30 -3.07
C ALA A 77 -8.26 4.01 -2.10
N HIS A 78 -9.36 4.56 -2.62
CA HIS A 78 -10.37 5.23 -1.81
C HIS A 78 -10.96 4.29 -0.73
N GLU A 79 -11.26 3.05 -1.10
CA GLU A 79 -11.76 2.05 -0.15
C GLU A 79 -10.71 1.65 0.89
N ALA A 80 -9.46 1.51 0.48
CA ALA A 80 -8.36 1.18 1.38
C ALA A 80 -8.10 2.30 2.41
N MET A 81 -8.44 3.54 2.09
CA MET A 81 -8.20 4.71 2.95
C MET A 81 -6.75 4.79 3.44
N PRO A 82 -5.74 4.74 2.54
CA PRO A 82 -4.35 4.65 2.97
C PRO A 82 -3.92 5.84 3.81
N ALA A 83 -3.03 5.59 4.75
CA ALA A 83 -2.45 6.62 5.61
C ALA A 83 -0.96 6.38 5.81
N CYS A 84 -0.20 7.46 5.85
CA CYS A 84 1.21 7.44 6.21
C CYS A 84 1.42 8.23 7.50
N HIS A 85 2.19 7.68 8.43
CA HIS A 85 2.50 8.27 9.72
C HIS A 85 3.90 7.90 10.15
N ASP A 86 4.47 8.67 11.06
CA ASP A 86 5.74 8.36 11.69
C ASP A 86 5.54 7.54 12.98
N GLU A 87 6.62 7.32 13.73
CA GLU A 87 6.58 6.55 14.98
C GLU A 87 5.62 7.14 16.01
N GLU A 88 5.59 8.46 16.18
CA GLU A 88 4.67 9.12 17.11
C GLU A 88 3.22 9.03 16.63
N GLY A 89 2.99 9.12 15.32
CA GLY A 89 1.69 8.87 14.72
C GLY A 89 1.19 7.45 14.94
N MET A 90 2.09 6.46 14.90
CA MET A 90 1.75 5.07 15.23
C MET A 90 1.30 4.92 16.68
N LYS A 91 1.99 5.55 17.61
CA LYS A 91 1.58 5.56 19.03
C LYS A 91 0.19 6.15 19.21
N TRP A 92 -0.10 7.23 18.47
CA TRP A 92 -1.43 7.84 18.49
C TRP A 92 -2.49 6.87 17.97
N MET A 93 -2.25 6.23 16.85
CA MET A 93 -3.20 5.29 16.26
C MET A 93 -3.45 4.07 17.15
N MET A 94 -2.41 3.53 17.77
CA MET A 94 -2.55 2.41 18.71
C MET A 94 -3.34 2.81 19.95
N ALA A 95 -3.09 3.97 20.52
CA ALA A 95 -3.86 4.49 21.66
C ALA A 95 -5.33 4.71 21.30
N TYR A 96 -5.60 5.24 20.10
CA TYR A 96 -6.96 5.41 19.60
C TYR A 96 -7.69 4.06 19.47
N ALA A 97 -7.03 3.05 18.90
CA ALA A 97 -7.59 1.71 18.74
C ALA A 97 -7.90 1.04 20.10
N GLU A 98 -7.11 1.34 21.14
CA GLU A 98 -7.29 0.83 22.50
C GLU A 98 -8.23 1.68 23.36
N GLY A 99 -8.74 2.79 22.83
CA GLY A 99 -9.59 3.73 23.58
C GLY A 99 -8.86 4.48 24.70
N LYS A 100 -7.56 4.71 24.55
CA LYS A 100 -6.70 5.37 25.53
C LYS A 100 -6.22 6.72 25.04
N ALA A 101 -5.88 7.62 25.98
CA ALA A 101 -5.19 8.85 25.62
C ALA A 101 -3.76 8.54 25.14
N PRO A 102 -3.31 9.14 24.02
CA PRO A 102 -1.95 8.94 23.54
C PRO A 102 -0.93 9.63 24.45
N ASN A 103 0.23 8.99 24.62
CA ASN A 103 1.38 9.57 25.30
C ASN A 103 2.48 9.81 24.26
N LEU A 104 2.54 11.01 23.73
CA LEU A 104 3.44 11.40 22.66
C LEU A 104 4.56 12.30 23.19
N SER A 105 5.76 12.16 22.61
CA SER A 105 6.91 13.00 22.92
C SER A 105 6.88 14.36 22.20
N ARG A 106 6.07 14.46 21.13
CA ARG A 106 5.90 15.64 20.30
C ARG A 106 4.59 15.58 19.54
N ASP A 107 4.18 16.70 18.98
CA ASP A 107 3.07 16.73 18.04
C ASP A 107 3.38 15.85 16.81
N THR A 108 2.35 15.25 16.27
CA THR A 108 2.44 14.44 15.07
C THR A 108 1.26 14.73 14.15
N TYR A 109 1.41 14.34 12.90
CA TYR A 109 0.36 14.41 11.89
C TYR A 109 0.49 13.20 10.96
N MET A 110 -0.55 12.93 10.23
CA MET A 110 -0.54 11.87 9.23
C MET A 110 -1.01 12.40 7.87
N TRP A 111 -0.57 11.75 6.83
CA TRP A 111 -1.05 11.95 5.47
C TRP A 111 -2.11 10.90 5.15
N MET A 112 -3.19 11.34 4.52
CA MET A 112 -4.29 10.48 4.10
C MET A 112 -4.71 10.81 2.67
#